data_bc570b3922e779e977ba80920a7976fe
#
_entry.id   bc570b3922e779e977ba80920a7976fe
#
_cell.length_a   1.000
_cell.length_b   1.000
_cell.length_c   1.000
_cell.angle_alpha   90.00
_cell.angle_beta   90.00
_cell.angle_gamma   90.00
#
_symmetry.space_group_name_H-M   'P 1'
#
loop_
_entity.id
_entity.type
_entity.pdbx_description
1 polymer ?
#
loop_
_entity_poly.entity_id
_entity_poly.type
_entity_poly.pdbx_seq_one_letter_code
_entity_poly.pdbx_strand_id
1 'polypeptide(L)'
;MTAFKLALIFCFLLVMSNSCRQQQQYQFGNQNISAVITGMTDIMLHDITNPPLAARFFAYTCLSGYEVMSQGDAKLKSMHGVLNGYPEIKTPTIVGPFSYQLAALLAMMETAKKMQPSGQLMNGVEEKFMDSCRRAGFDDELIDNSRNYAVDISAQILTYAKADRYNRISNLSRYTPLTGKGYWYPTPPGFLPAVEPYFNTVRSFTLDSSAQFKPPPPIAFSADSHSPFYAIAASVFKEGNELKGDHRLIASFWDCNPFAIQDGGHLQYGFKKISPGAHWLGITGVACLKANKDFEETIRIYTAMSVTLMDAFICCWDEKYRSNRIRPETAIRKFMNPQWTPLLQTPPFPEYPSGHSVISTASAIILTHYFGENFEYRDSVEVSYGLPSRTFRSFNEAAAEAAISRFYGGIHFMDAITNGQDQGKKVGEWALKKIK
;
A
#
# COMPACT_ATOMS: atom_id res chain seq x y z
N MET A 1 8.56 24.98 -72.41
CA MET A 1 9.22 23.87 -71.65
C MET A 1 9.65 24.24 -70.26
N THR A 2 9.63 25.49 -69.86
CA THR A 2 10.09 25.95 -68.52
C THR A 2 9.00 25.89 -67.38
N ALA A 3 7.74 26.09 -67.74
CA ALA A 3 6.64 26.05 -66.74
C ALA A 3 6.28 24.64 -66.25
N PHE A 4 6.47 23.61 -67.08
CA PHE A 4 6.18 22.24 -66.72
C PHE A 4 7.23 21.61 -65.78
N LYS A 5 8.49 22.05 -65.86
CA LYS A 5 9.56 21.62 -65.00
C LYS A 5 9.43 22.24 -63.63
N LEU A 6 8.91 23.46 -63.46
CA LEU A 6 8.70 24.08 -62.14
C LEU A 6 7.53 23.43 -61.38
N ALA A 7 6.47 23.00 -62.07
CA ALA A 7 5.33 22.33 -61.46
C ALA A 7 5.70 20.92 -60.91
N LEU A 8 6.59 20.18 -61.58
CA LEU A 8 7.06 18.88 -61.14
C LEU A 8 7.98 18.99 -59.91
N ILE A 9 8.81 20.02 -59.81
CA ILE A 9 9.69 20.24 -58.64
C ILE A 9 8.87 20.67 -57.44
N PHE A 10 7.79 21.46 -57.64
CA PHE A 10 6.91 21.86 -56.54
C PHE A 10 6.05 20.71 -56.00
N CYS A 11 5.58 19.78 -56.85
CA CYS A 11 4.89 18.56 -56.43
C CYS A 11 5.84 17.58 -55.70
N PHE A 12 7.13 17.50 -56.11
CA PHE A 12 8.09 16.65 -55.44
C PHE A 12 8.50 17.18 -54.07
N LEU A 13 8.57 18.50 -53.87
CA LEU A 13 8.81 19.15 -52.60
C LEU A 13 7.60 19.05 -51.66
N LEU A 14 6.36 19.02 -52.17
CA LEU A 14 5.15 18.80 -51.35
C LEU A 14 4.99 17.35 -50.91
N VAL A 15 5.49 16.36 -51.67
CA VAL A 15 5.48 14.95 -51.28
C VAL A 15 6.57 14.64 -50.24
N MET A 16 7.71 15.34 -50.28
CA MET A 16 8.79 15.16 -49.29
C MET A 16 8.51 15.86 -47.97
N SER A 17 7.66 16.89 -47.92
CA SER A 17 7.28 17.58 -46.68
C SER A 17 6.24 16.83 -45.84
N ASN A 18 5.60 15.79 -46.38
CA ASN A 18 4.68 14.94 -45.63
C ASN A 18 5.32 13.68 -45.00
N SER A 19 6.62 13.47 -45.22
CA SER A 19 7.31 12.23 -44.79
C SER A 19 8.08 12.33 -43.48
N CYS A 20 7.99 13.43 -42.74
CA CYS A 20 8.60 13.59 -41.44
C CYS A 20 7.61 14.14 -40.40
N ARG A 21 6.44 13.55 -40.26
CA ARG A 21 5.84 13.49 -38.93
C ARG A 21 6.66 12.46 -38.18
N GLN A 22 7.70 12.90 -37.46
CA GLN A 22 8.20 12.13 -36.31
C GLN A 22 6.95 11.81 -35.49
N GLN A 23 6.51 10.56 -35.53
CA GLN A 23 5.53 10.05 -34.61
C GLN A 23 6.14 10.28 -33.22
N GLN A 24 5.64 11.30 -32.52
CA GLN A 24 6.07 11.58 -31.17
C GLN A 24 5.72 10.30 -30.41
N GLN A 25 6.73 9.51 -30.10
CA GLN A 25 6.55 8.22 -29.45
C GLN A 25 5.85 8.52 -28.12
N TYR A 26 4.61 8.08 -27.99
CA TYR A 26 3.84 8.28 -26.76
C TYR A 26 4.62 7.67 -25.60
N GLN A 27 4.98 8.49 -24.62
CA GLN A 27 5.68 8.05 -23.43
C GLN A 27 4.68 7.95 -22.27
N PHE A 28 4.68 6.81 -21.62
CA PHE A 28 3.93 6.65 -20.38
C PHE A 28 4.63 7.43 -19.26
N GLY A 29 3.86 7.97 -18.34
CA GLY A 29 4.35 8.75 -17.21
C GLY A 29 3.92 8.17 -15.85
N ASN A 30 4.28 8.87 -14.79
CA ASN A 30 3.92 8.52 -13.42
C ASN A 30 2.41 8.31 -13.22
N GLN A 31 1.57 9.05 -13.94
CA GLN A 31 0.11 8.97 -13.84
C GLN A 31 -0.43 7.60 -14.27
N ASN A 32 0.21 6.92 -15.22
CA ASN A 32 -0.22 5.61 -15.69
C ASN A 32 -0.02 4.54 -14.61
N ILE A 33 1.11 4.57 -13.90
CA ILE A 33 1.37 3.68 -12.77
C ILE A 33 0.38 3.96 -11.63
N SER A 34 0.19 5.23 -11.29
CA SER A 34 -0.77 5.65 -10.26
C SER A 34 -2.20 5.21 -10.58
N ALA A 35 -2.60 5.21 -11.87
CA ALA A 35 -3.92 4.74 -12.30
C ALA A 35 -4.12 3.24 -12.05
N VAL A 36 -3.09 2.41 -12.28
CA VAL A 36 -3.15 0.97 -11.95
C VAL A 36 -3.32 0.78 -10.43
N ILE A 37 -2.54 1.50 -9.63
CA ILE A 37 -2.63 1.43 -8.15
C ILE A 37 -4.01 1.90 -7.66
N THR A 38 -4.58 2.95 -8.24
CA THR A 38 -5.94 3.41 -7.93
C THR A 38 -6.97 2.34 -8.29
N GLY A 39 -6.89 1.76 -9.48
CA GLY A 39 -7.80 0.68 -9.89
C GLY A 39 -7.75 -0.53 -8.96
N MET A 40 -6.54 -0.91 -8.50
CA MET A 40 -6.38 -1.95 -7.48
C MET A 40 -7.03 -1.56 -6.15
N THR A 41 -6.88 -0.31 -5.73
CA THR A 41 -7.46 0.21 -4.47
C THR A 41 -8.98 0.14 -4.52
N ASP A 42 -9.60 0.51 -5.64
CA ASP A 42 -11.04 0.44 -5.83
C ASP A 42 -11.58 -1.00 -5.75
N ILE A 43 -10.84 -1.97 -6.31
CA ILE A 43 -11.16 -3.40 -6.19
C ILE A 43 -11.01 -3.87 -4.74
N MET A 44 -9.96 -3.45 -4.02
CA MET A 44 -9.76 -3.78 -2.61
C MET A 44 -10.87 -3.19 -1.72
N LEU A 45 -11.39 -2.01 -2.04
CA LEU A 45 -12.56 -1.42 -1.38
C LEU A 45 -13.83 -2.24 -1.65
N HIS A 46 -14.00 -2.73 -2.87
CA HIS A 46 -15.10 -3.63 -3.21
C HIS A 46 -15.03 -4.92 -2.39
N ASP A 47 -13.84 -5.49 -2.25
CA ASP A 47 -13.59 -6.79 -1.59
C ASP A 47 -13.44 -6.68 -0.07
N ILE A 48 -13.44 -5.48 0.49
CA ILE A 48 -13.13 -5.22 1.92
C ILE A 48 -11.80 -5.89 2.31
N THR A 49 -10.78 -5.72 1.46
CA THR A 49 -9.49 -6.38 1.64
C THR A 49 -8.79 -5.90 2.90
N ASN A 50 -8.34 -6.85 3.73
CA ASN A 50 -7.62 -6.51 4.97
C ASN A 50 -6.25 -5.87 4.69
N PRO A 51 -5.73 -5.01 5.59
CA PRO A 51 -4.52 -4.22 5.33
C PRO A 51 -3.24 -5.04 5.05
N PRO A 52 -2.92 -6.14 5.78
CA PRO A 52 -1.78 -6.99 5.43
C PRO A 52 -1.88 -7.62 4.04
N LEU A 53 -3.06 -8.11 3.68
CA LEU A 53 -3.30 -8.73 2.38
C LEU A 53 -3.25 -7.70 1.24
N ALA A 54 -3.75 -6.48 1.48
CA ALA A 54 -3.64 -5.38 0.53
C ALA A 54 -2.16 -5.05 0.22
N ALA A 55 -1.31 -4.95 1.25
CA ALA A 55 0.12 -4.72 1.07
C ALA A 55 0.80 -5.83 0.25
N ARG A 56 0.40 -7.10 0.47
CA ARG A 56 0.87 -8.23 -0.32
C ARG A 56 0.49 -8.10 -1.80
N PHE A 57 -0.74 -7.72 -2.10
CA PHE A 57 -1.18 -7.53 -3.49
C PHE A 57 -0.41 -6.42 -4.19
N PHE A 58 -0.24 -5.27 -3.54
CA PHE A 58 0.54 -4.16 -4.08
C PHE A 58 2.01 -4.55 -4.33
N ALA A 59 2.64 -5.26 -3.39
CA ALA A 59 4.04 -5.62 -3.52
C ALA A 59 4.32 -6.47 -4.77
N TYR A 60 3.56 -7.53 -4.98
CA TYR A 60 3.76 -8.38 -6.16
C TYR A 60 3.36 -7.70 -7.46
N THR A 61 2.34 -6.84 -7.43
CA THR A 61 1.95 -6.06 -8.61
C THR A 61 3.04 -5.06 -9.01
N CYS A 62 3.59 -4.31 -8.05
CA CYS A 62 4.68 -3.38 -8.35
C CYS A 62 5.95 -4.11 -8.80
N LEU A 63 6.27 -5.26 -8.18
CA LEU A 63 7.40 -6.10 -8.59
C LEU A 63 7.27 -6.58 -10.04
N SER A 64 6.07 -6.92 -10.52
CA SER A 64 5.89 -7.37 -11.91
C SER A 64 6.21 -6.27 -12.91
N GLY A 65 5.72 -5.05 -12.67
CA GLY A 65 6.05 -3.89 -13.51
C GLY A 65 7.52 -3.50 -13.44
N TYR A 66 8.08 -3.52 -12.24
CA TYR A 66 9.51 -3.21 -12.04
C TYR A 66 10.42 -4.21 -12.75
N GLU A 67 10.11 -5.51 -12.69
CA GLU A 67 10.93 -6.54 -13.32
C GLU A 67 10.91 -6.41 -14.86
N VAL A 68 9.77 -6.08 -15.45
CA VAL A 68 9.70 -5.74 -16.88
C VAL A 68 10.65 -4.57 -17.20
N MET A 69 10.59 -3.50 -16.42
CA MET A 69 11.43 -2.31 -16.67
C MET A 69 12.91 -2.58 -16.44
N SER A 70 13.27 -3.44 -15.47
CA SER A 70 14.68 -3.80 -15.21
C SER A 70 15.35 -4.54 -16.37
N GLN A 71 14.56 -5.14 -17.26
CA GLN A 71 15.07 -5.82 -18.45
C GLN A 71 15.23 -4.85 -19.64
N GLY A 72 14.58 -3.70 -19.61
CA GLY A 72 14.62 -2.69 -20.67
C GLY A 72 15.46 -1.45 -20.37
N ASP A 73 15.75 -1.17 -19.09
CA ASP A 73 16.53 -0.01 -18.66
C ASP A 73 17.73 -0.44 -17.82
N ALA A 74 18.94 -0.18 -18.31
CA ALA A 74 20.19 -0.50 -17.61
C ALA A 74 20.38 0.21 -16.24
N LYS A 75 19.60 1.25 -15.95
CA LYS A 75 19.59 1.93 -14.64
C LYS A 75 18.81 1.15 -13.58
N LEU A 76 17.91 0.25 -14.00
CA LEU A 76 17.14 -0.59 -13.10
C LEU A 76 17.74 -2.01 -13.09
N LYS A 77 17.99 -2.52 -11.90
CA LYS A 77 18.53 -3.89 -11.74
C LYS A 77 17.43 -4.79 -11.22
N SER A 78 17.38 -6.03 -11.73
CA SER A 78 16.49 -7.05 -11.19
C SER A 78 16.65 -7.17 -9.67
N MET A 79 15.56 -7.51 -9.00
CA MET A 79 15.56 -7.77 -7.55
C MET A 79 16.16 -9.15 -7.18
N HIS A 80 16.68 -9.90 -8.16
CA HIS A 80 17.39 -11.14 -7.92
C HIS A 80 18.64 -10.89 -7.06
N GLY A 81 18.80 -11.71 -6.00
CA GLY A 81 19.88 -11.52 -5.01
C GLY A 81 19.66 -10.39 -4.00
N VAL A 82 18.61 -9.58 -4.17
CA VAL A 82 18.23 -8.49 -3.26
C VAL A 82 17.10 -8.92 -2.32
N LEU A 83 16.01 -9.44 -2.89
CA LEU A 83 14.85 -9.89 -2.13
C LEU A 83 14.96 -11.36 -1.77
N ASN A 84 14.42 -11.73 -0.61
CA ASN A 84 14.47 -13.08 -0.07
C ASN A 84 13.86 -14.11 -1.03
N GLY A 85 14.69 -15.03 -1.51
CA GLY A 85 14.27 -16.11 -2.41
C GLY A 85 13.70 -15.63 -3.74
N TYR A 86 14.02 -14.40 -4.16
CA TYR A 86 13.59 -13.88 -5.45
C TYR A 86 14.33 -14.62 -6.58
N PRO A 87 13.59 -15.23 -7.52
CA PRO A 87 14.20 -16.03 -8.58
C PRO A 87 14.88 -15.14 -9.62
N GLU A 88 15.76 -15.71 -10.41
CA GLU A 88 16.16 -15.12 -11.68
C GLU A 88 14.95 -15.17 -12.64
N ILE A 89 14.51 -14.00 -13.09
CA ILE A 89 13.37 -13.88 -14.00
C ILE A 89 13.88 -14.00 -15.44
N LYS A 90 13.34 -14.97 -16.15
CA LYS A 90 13.69 -15.21 -17.55
C LYS A 90 13.06 -14.15 -18.44
N THR A 91 13.88 -13.54 -19.29
CA THR A 91 13.42 -12.58 -20.30
C THR A 91 12.63 -13.33 -21.39
N PRO A 92 11.36 -12.96 -21.64
CA PRO A 92 10.59 -13.54 -22.73
C PRO A 92 11.20 -13.18 -24.09
N THR A 93 11.13 -14.10 -25.05
CA THR A 93 11.53 -13.84 -26.43
C THR A 93 10.34 -13.32 -27.20
N ILE A 94 10.41 -12.07 -27.68
CA ILE A 94 9.38 -11.45 -28.50
C ILE A 94 9.98 -11.17 -29.89
N VAL A 95 9.20 -11.49 -30.93
CA VAL A 95 9.53 -11.16 -32.32
C VAL A 95 8.59 -10.03 -32.74
N GLY A 96 9.16 -8.91 -33.20
CA GLY A 96 8.41 -7.73 -33.60
C GLY A 96 8.46 -6.57 -32.60
N PRO A 97 7.73 -5.48 -32.87
CA PRO A 97 7.74 -4.30 -32.02
C PRO A 97 7.03 -4.57 -30.67
N PHE A 98 7.60 -4.06 -29.57
CA PHE A 98 6.95 -4.02 -28.26
C PHE A 98 7.47 -2.82 -27.45
N SER A 99 6.78 -2.47 -26.37
CA SER A 99 7.16 -1.39 -25.46
C SER A 99 7.32 -1.92 -24.03
N TYR A 100 8.50 -1.73 -23.41
CA TYR A 100 8.74 -2.09 -22.02
C TYR A 100 7.80 -1.38 -21.05
N GLN A 101 7.55 -0.07 -21.25
CA GLN A 101 6.63 0.69 -20.39
C GLN A 101 5.18 0.17 -20.49
N LEU A 102 4.70 -0.12 -21.73
CA LEU A 102 3.39 -0.74 -21.92
C LEU A 102 3.33 -2.13 -21.30
N ALA A 103 4.34 -2.96 -21.54
CA ALA A 103 4.43 -4.30 -20.96
C ALA A 103 4.47 -4.25 -19.41
N ALA A 104 5.16 -3.26 -18.81
CA ALA A 104 5.19 -3.08 -17.37
C ALA A 104 3.80 -2.78 -16.79
N LEU A 105 3.04 -1.87 -17.39
CA LEU A 105 1.66 -1.56 -16.97
C LEU A 105 0.74 -2.77 -17.13
N LEU A 106 0.85 -3.48 -18.24
CA LEU A 106 0.06 -4.70 -18.49
C LEU A 106 0.45 -5.82 -17.51
N ALA A 107 1.74 -5.98 -17.15
CA ALA A 107 2.18 -6.95 -16.16
C ALA A 107 1.62 -6.62 -14.76
N MET A 108 1.59 -5.34 -14.39
CA MET A 108 0.94 -4.89 -13.16
C MET A 108 -0.55 -5.26 -13.18
N MET A 109 -1.28 -4.95 -14.25
CA MET A 109 -2.71 -5.24 -14.35
C MET A 109 -2.98 -6.76 -14.33
N GLU A 110 -2.19 -7.56 -15.06
CA GLU A 110 -2.32 -9.02 -15.08
C GLU A 110 -2.03 -9.63 -13.71
N THR A 111 -1.00 -9.16 -13.01
CA THR A 111 -0.69 -9.61 -11.64
C THR A 111 -1.82 -9.22 -10.69
N ALA A 112 -2.33 -7.99 -10.76
CA ALA A 112 -3.45 -7.52 -9.94
C ALA A 112 -4.72 -8.37 -10.15
N LYS A 113 -5.05 -8.72 -11.41
CA LYS A 113 -6.17 -9.61 -11.75
C LYS A 113 -6.07 -10.97 -11.08
N LYS A 114 -4.88 -11.54 -11.03
CA LYS A 114 -4.66 -12.89 -10.46
C LYS A 114 -4.52 -12.90 -8.93
N MET A 115 -4.16 -11.77 -8.34
CA MET A 115 -3.94 -11.67 -6.90
C MET A 115 -5.22 -11.31 -6.12
N GLN A 116 -6.07 -10.45 -6.67
CA GLN A 116 -7.25 -9.93 -5.99
C GLN A 116 -8.46 -10.86 -6.16
N PRO A 117 -9.31 -11.05 -5.13
CA PRO A 117 -10.51 -11.92 -5.23
C PRO A 117 -11.45 -11.51 -6.38
N SER A 118 -11.79 -10.23 -6.49
CA SER A 118 -12.58 -9.67 -7.59
C SER A 118 -11.71 -9.08 -8.71
N GLY A 119 -10.53 -9.67 -8.94
CA GLY A 119 -9.54 -9.16 -9.90
C GLY A 119 -10.05 -9.02 -11.34
N GLN A 120 -11.12 -9.75 -11.73
CA GLN A 120 -11.78 -9.59 -13.03
C GLN A 120 -12.26 -8.14 -13.27
N LEU A 121 -12.55 -7.36 -12.22
CA LEU A 121 -12.92 -5.95 -12.37
C LEU A 121 -11.81 -5.10 -12.99
N MET A 122 -10.55 -5.56 -12.91
CA MET A 122 -9.42 -4.92 -13.59
C MET A 122 -9.53 -4.98 -15.13
N ASN A 123 -10.29 -5.91 -15.69
CA ASN A 123 -10.50 -6.00 -17.14
C ASN A 123 -11.07 -4.68 -17.70
N GLY A 124 -12.04 -4.08 -17.02
CA GLY A 124 -12.60 -2.81 -17.43
C GLY A 124 -11.63 -1.62 -17.37
N VAL A 125 -10.65 -1.68 -16.46
CA VAL A 125 -9.55 -0.70 -16.38
C VAL A 125 -8.59 -0.92 -17.56
N GLU A 126 -8.20 -2.17 -17.80
CA GLU A 126 -7.30 -2.56 -18.89
C GLU A 126 -7.90 -2.23 -20.26
N GLU A 127 -9.16 -2.55 -20.52
CA GLU A 127 -9.84 -2.23 -21.80
C GLU A 127 -9.81 -0.73 -22.10
N LYS A 128 -10.20 0.10 -21.12
CA LYS A 128 -10.13 1.56 -21.27
C LYS A 128 -8.71 2.06 -21.53
N PHE A 129 -7.73 1.46 -20.87
CA PHE A 129 -6.33 1.77 -21.05
C PHE A 129 -5.87 1.39 -22.47
N MET A 130 -6.19 0.17 -22.94
CA MET A 130 -5.85 -0.29 -24.30
C MET A 130 -6.49 0.58 -25.38
N ASP A 131 -7.75 0.99 -25.21
CA ASP A 131 -8.40 1.92 -26.11
C ASP A 131 -7.70 3.29 -26.14
N SER A 132 -7.16 3.74 -25.01
CA SER A 132 -6.36 4.96 -24.98
C SER A 132 -5.03 4.80 -25.73
N CYS A 133 -4.39 3.64 -25.66
CA CYS A 133 -3.17 3.32 -26.41
C CYS A 133 -3.44 3.31 -27.91
N ARG A 134 -4.52 2.67 -28.38
CA ARG A 134 -4.92 2.70 -29.81
C ARG A 134 -5.19 4.13 -30.30
N ARG A 135 -5.89 4.94 -29.50
CA ARG A 135 -6.11 6.37 -29.84
C ARG A 135 -4.81 7.18 -29.88
N ALA A 136 -3.81 6.78 -29.11
CA ALA A 136 -2.47 7.39 -29.11
C ALA A 136 -1.58 6.90 -30.27
N GLY A 137 -2.08 5.97 -31.11
CA GLY A 137 -1.39 5.51 -32.33
C GLY A 137 -0.55 4.23 -32.11
N PHE A 138 -0.75 3.49 -31.01
CA PHE A 138 -0.16 2.16 -30.87
C PHE A 138 -0.90 1.19 -31.79
N ASP A 139 -0.17 0.43 -32.60
CA ASP A 139 -0.74 -0.64 -33.39
C ASP A 139 -1.02 -1.91 -32.58
N ASP A 140 -1.90 -2.76 -33.09
CA ASP A 140 -2.32 -3.96 -32.38
C ASP A 140 -1.17 -4.97 -32.22
N GLU A 141 -0.23 -5.06 -33.17
CA GLU A 141 0.93 -5.94 -33.07
C GLU A 141 1.83 -5.55 -31.88
N LEU A 142 2.15 -4.26 -31.74
CA LEU A 142 2.94 -3.74 -30.62
C LEU A 142 2.23 -4.01 -29.28
N ILE A 143 0.91 -3.78 -29.25
CA ILE A 143 0.08 -4.02 -28.07
C ILE A 143 0.10 -5.49 -27.67
N ASP A 144 -0.14 -6.40 -28.62
CA ASP A 144 -0.20 -7.85 -28.37
C ASP A 144 1.16 -8.41 -27.97
N ASN A 145 2.24 -7.95 -28.59
CA ASN A 145 3.61 -8.34 -28.21
C ASN A 145 3.94 -7.84 -26.80
N SER A 146 3.59 -6.60 -26.43
CA SER A 146 3.77 -6.08 -25.08
C SER A 146 2.94 -6.85 -24.05
N ARG A 147 1.72 -7.27 -24.41
CA ARG A 147 0.87 -8.11 -23.56
C ARG A 147 1.46 -9.50 -23.34
N ASN A 148 1.94 -10.15 -24.40
CA ASN A 148 2.56 -11.48 -24.29
C ASN A 148 3.78 -11.43 -23.35
N TYR A 149 4.63 -10.40 -23.50
CA TYR A 149 5.74 -10.15 -22.60
C TYR A 149 5.28 -9.98 -21.15
N ALA A 150 4.26 -9.19 -20.93
CA ALA A 150 3.68 -8.90 -19.62
C ALA A 150 3.12 -10.16 -18.95
N VAL A 151 2.42 -11.02 -19.68
CA VAL A 151 1.84 -12.28 -19.16
C VAL A 151 2.94 -13.22 -18.70
N ASP A 152 4.02 -13.36 -19.47
CA ASP A 152 5.15 -14.25 -19.11
C ASP A 152 5.87 -13.78 -17.85
N ILE A 153 6.17 -12.48 -17.73
CA ILE A 153 6.78 -11.94 -16.51
C ILE A 153 5.83 -12.07 -15.32
N SER A 154 4.55 -11.70 -15.49
CA SER A 154 3.52 -11.83 -14.45
C SER A 154 3.42 -13.28 -13.95
N ALA A 155 3.45 -14.28 -14.82
CA ALA A 155 3.39 -15.69 -14.43
C ALA A 155 4.57 -16.10 -13.53
N GLN A 156 5.78 -15.61 -13.81
CA GLN A 156 6.98 -15.88 -13.00
C GLN A 156 6.86 -15.18 -11.62
N ILE A 157 6.40 -13.94 -11.57
CA ILE A 157 6.16 -13.21 -10.31
C ILE A 157 5.05 -13.89 -9.48
N LEU A 158 3.97 -14.33 -10.11
CA LEU A 158 2.90 -15.07 -9.42
C LEU A 158 3.39 -16.43 -8.87
N THR A 159 4.33 -17.07 -9.55
CA THR A 159 4.99 -18.29 -9.03
C THR A 159 5.80 -17.97 -7.77
N TYR A 160 6.54 -16.85 -7.76
CA TYR A 160 7.24 -16.36 -6.59
C TYR A 160 6.26 -16.00 -5.45
N ALA A 161 5.11 -15.38 -5.77
CA ALA A 161 4.06 -15.07 -4.81
C ALA A 161 3.45 -16.34 -4.17
N LYS A 162 3.20 -17.40 -4.96
CA LYS A 162 2.70 -18.67 -4.43
C LYS A 162 3.65 -19.33 -3.43
N ALA A 163 4.96 -19.09 -3.57
CA ALA A 163 5.99 -19.64 -2.70
C ALA A 163 6.16 -18.85 -1.37
N ASP A 164 5.45 -17.76 -1.14
CA ASP A 164 5.54 -16.95 0.08
C ASP A 164 4.82 -17.56 1.30
N ARG A 165 4.16 -18.67 1.14
CA ARG A 165 3.41 -19.43 2.16
C ARG A 165 2.05 -18.85 2.55
N TYR A 166 1.62 -17.70 2.00
CA TYR A 166 0.31 -17.13 2.34
C TYR A 166 -0.83 -18.14 2.08
N ASN A 167 -0.75 -18.92 0.99
CA ASN A 167 -1.73 -19.95 0.66
C ASN A 167 -1.82 -21.10 1.67
N ARG A 168 -0.88 -21.21 2.61
CA ARG A 168 -0.89 -22.23 3.68
C ARG A 168 -1.61 -21.76 4.93
N ILE A 169 -1.87 -20.44 5.07
CA ILE A 169 -2.50 -19.87 6.26
C ILE A 169 -3.91 -20.44 6.49
N SER A 170 -4.67 -20.65 5.42
CA SER A 170 -6.02 -21.24 5.47
C SER A 170 -6.05 -22.68 6.04
N ASN A 171 -4.92 -23.38 6.00
CA ASN A 171 -4.77 -24.75 6.54
C ASN A 171 -4.35 -24.76 8.02
N LEU A 172 -4.06 -23.59 8.60
CA LEU A 172 -3.72 -23.47 10.01
C LEU A 172 -4.99 -23.50 10.87
N SER A 173 -4.83 -23.88 12.13
CA SER A 173 -5.93 -23.90 13.08
C SER A 173 -6.55 -22.51 13.19
N ARG A 174 -7.90 -22.44 13.28
CA ARG A 174 -8.57 -21.16 13.52
C ARG A 174 -8.04 -20.53 14.80
N TYR A 175 -7.63 -19.25 14.71
CA TYR A 175 -7.13 -18.52 15.88
C TYR A 175 -8.22 -18.39 16.95
N THR A 176 -7.87 -18.76 18.16
CA THR A 176 -8.70 -18.57 19.35
C THR A 176 -8.03 -17.52 20.25
N PRO A 177 -8.73 -16.44 20.64
CA PRO A 177 -8.19 -15.45 21.55
C PRO A 177 -7.71 -16.08 22.87
N LEU A 178 -6.61 -15.57 23.41
CA LEU A 178 -6.09 -16.04 24.69
C LEU A 178 -7.06 -15.67 25.81
N THR A 179 -7.16 -16.56 26.82
CA THR A 179 -7.95 -16.30 28.02
C THR A 179 -7.16 -15.45 29.01
N GLY A 180 -7.79 -14.40 29.57
CA GLY A 180 -7.17 -13.53 30.57
C GLY A 180 -7.57 -12.07 30.44
N LYS A 181 -7.47 -11.32 31.54
CA LYS A 181 -7.97 -9.94 31.61
C LYS A 181 -7.18 -8.94 30.76
N GLY A 182 -5.92 -9.22 30.47
CA GLY A 182 -5.02 -8.34 29.72
C GLY A 182 -4.88 -8.68 28.24
N TYR A 183 -5.57 -9.73 27.75
CA TYR A 183 -5.50 -10.19 26.38
C TYR A 183 -6.63 -9.64 25.52
N TRP A 184 -6.33 -9.51 24.23
CA TRP A 184 -7.27 -9.09 23.22
C TRP A 184 -8.35 -10.16 22.95
N TYR A 185 -9.56 -9.71 22.73
CA TYR A 185 -10.66 -10.48 22.15
C TYR A 185 -11.52 -9.57 21.24
N PRO A 186 -12.35 -10.13 20.36
CA PRO A 186 -13.23 -9.37 19.47
C PRO A 186 -14.07 -8.31 20.21
N THR A 187 -14.17 -7.12 19.61
CA THR A 187 -14.87 -5.96 20.19
C THR A 187 -16.13 -5.60 19.40
N PRO A 188 -17.09 -4.87 20.02
CA PRO A 188 -18.24 -4.35 19.31
C PRO A 188 -17.84 -3.42 18.13
N PRO A 189 -18.76 -3.14 17.18
CA PRO A 189 -20.11 -3.69 17.09
C PRO A 189 -20.17 -5.08 16.45
N GLY A 190 -19.20 -5.44 15.60
CA GLY A 190 -19.25 -6.64 14.77
C GLY A 190 -18.67 -7.90 15.39
N PHE A 191 -17.92 -7.80 16.49
CA PHE A 191 -17.21 -8.95 17.10
C PHE A 191 -16.45 -9.79 16.07
N LEU A 192 -15.83 -9.10 15.09
CA LEU A 192 -15.14 -9.72 13.97
C LEU A 192 -14.01 -10.63 14.45
N PRO A 193 -13.78 -11.78 13.78
CA PRO A 193 -12.68 -12.67 14.11
C PRO A 193 -11.32 -11.99 13.90
N ALA A 194 -10.27 -12.57 14.50
CA ALA A 194 -8.90 -12.10 14.37
C ALA A 194 -8.46 -12.02 12.89
N VAL A 195 -7.93 -10.86 12.48
CA VAL A 195 -7.47 -10.62 11.11
C VAL A 195 -6.02 -11.05 10.97
N GLU A 196 -5.76 -11.94 10.04
CA GLU A 196 -4.44 -12.41 9.62
C GLU A 196 -3.52 -12.86 10.78
N PRO A 197 -3.97 -13.70 11.72
CA PRO A 197 -3.20 -14.06 12.92
C PRO A 197 -1.86 -14.77 12.63
N TYR A 198 -1.69 -15.27 11.42
CA TYR A 198 -0.50 -16.00 10.98
C TYR A 198 0.30 -15.27 9.89
N PHE A 199 0.03 -13.97 9.65
CA PHE A 199 0.72 -13.22 8.62
C PHE A 199 2.24 -13.13 8.82
N ASN A 200 2.71 -13.26 10.06
CA ASN A 200 4.13 -13.35 10.38
C ASN A 200 4.84 -14.59 9.83
N THR A 201 4.09 -15.61 9.35
CA THR A 201 4.65 -16.81 8.70
C THR A 201 4.87 -16.65 7.20
N VAL A 202 4.36 -15.57 6.62
CA VAL A 202 4.57 -15.23 5.21
C VAL A 202 6.02 -14.82 4.99
N ARG A 203 6.61 -15.23 3.86
CA ARG A 203 7.98 -14.82 3.51
C ARG A 203 8.05 -13.30 3.35
N SER A 204 8.90 -12.67 4.15
CA SER A 204 9.28 -11.26 3.99
C SER A 204 10.14 -11.05 2.74
N PHE A 205 10.18 -9.83 2.24
CA PHE A 205 11.02 -9.49 1.11
C PHE A 205 12.46 -9.18 1.51
N THR A 206 12.66 -8.42 2.58
CA THR A 206 13.99 -7.94 2.98
C THR A 206 14.38 -8.36 4.40
N LEU A 207 13.42 -8.65 5.27
CA LEU A 207 13.69 -9.02 6.66
C LEU A 207 14.30 -10.42 6.75
N ASP A 208 15.25 -10.60 7.65
CA ASP A 208 15.84 -11.91 7.95
C ASP A 208 14.85 -12.81 8.73
N SER A 209 13.94 -12.19 9.50
CA SER A 209 12.81 -12.85 10.19
C SER A 209 11.71 -11.86 10.51
N SER A 210 10.47 -12.34 10.73
CA SER A 210 9.34 -11.50 11.17
C SER A 210 9.60 -10.78 12.51
N ALA A 211 10.43 -11.35 13.38
CA ALA A 211 10.79 -10.81 14.70
C ALA A 211 12.07 -9.94 14.69
N GLN A 212 12.69 -9.67 13.53
CA GLN A 212 13.98 -8.97 13.42
C GLN A 212 14.00 -7.63 14.18
N PHE A 213 12.92 -6.87 14.08
CA PHE A 213 12.77 -5.57 14.75
C PHE A 213 11.69 -5.63 15.83
N LYS A 214 11.73 -6.69 16.65
CA LYS A 214 10.86 -6.82 17.81
C LYS A 214 10.97 -5.58 18.70
N PRO A 215 9.85 -4.87 18.99
CA PRO A 215 9.88 -3.74 19.91
C PRO A 215 10.03 -4.20 21.37
N PRO A 216 10.32 -3.29 22.32
CA PRO A 216 10.24 -3.59 23.74
C PRO A 216 8.88 -4.20 24.11
N PRO A 217 8.79 -5.02 25.17
CA PRO A 217 7.49 -5.50 25.64
C PRO A 217 6.54 -4.34 25.96
N PRO A 218 5.22 -4.48 25.71
CA PRO A 218 4.25 -3.48 26.12
C PRO A 218 4.21 -3.33 27.63
N ILE A 219 3.74 -2.18 28.11
CA ILE A 219 3.46 -1.98 29.54
C ILE A 219 2.56 -3.12 30.03
N ALA A 220 3.01 -3.81 31.08
CA ALA A 220 2.31 -4.98 31.59
C ALA A 220 0.91 -4.62 32.09
N PHE A 221 -0.08 -5.45 31.72
CA PHE A 221 -1.46 -5.27 32.16
C PHE A 221 -1.57 -5.31 33.71
N SER A 222 -2.32 -4.35 34.24
CA SER A 222 -2.75 -4.32 35.62
C SER A 222 -4.10 -3.62 35.76
N ALA A 223 -4.96 -4.13 36.62
CA ALA A 223 -6.23 -3.49 37.01
C ALA A 223 -6.09 -2.52 38.19
N ASP A 224 -4.91 -2.44 38.79
CA ASP A 224 -4.62 -1.52 39.90
C ASP A 224 -4.62 -0.08 39.36
N SER A 225 -5.42 0.79 39.98
CA SER A 225 -5.56 2.20 39.62
C SER A 225 -4.26 3.04 39.75
N HIS A 226 -3.27 2.54 40.47
CA HIS A 226 -1.95 3.17 40.63
C HIS A 226 -0.91 2.61 39.65
N SER A 227 -1.27 1.65 38.81
CA SER A 227 -0.35 1.02 37.86
C SER A 227 -0.05 1.88 36.65
N PRO A 228 1.13 1.72 36.03
CA PRO A 228 1.44 2.34 34.75
C PRO A 228 0.42 2.00 33.64
N PHE A 229 -0.12 0.77 33.62
CA PHE A 229 -1.13 0.38 32.65
C PHE A 229 -2.44 1.17 32.83
N TYR A 230 -2.89 1.31 34.06
CA TYR A 230 -4.09 2.11 34.35
C TYR A 230 -3.89 3.58 33.93
N ALA A 231 -2.71 4.14 34.18
CA ALA A 231 -2.39 5.51 33.78
C ALA A 231 -2.48 5.74 32.26
N ILE A 232 -1.93 4.82 31.43
CA ILE A 232 -2.05 4.92 29.96
C ILE A 232 -3.50 4.71 29.49
N ALA A 233 -4.29 3.86 30.14
CA ALA A 233 -5.70 3.67 29.83
C ALA A 233 -6.51 4.92 30.22
N ALA A 234 -6.25 5.52 31.38
CA ALA A 234 -6.87 6.76 31.82
C ALA A 234 -6.56 7.95 30.88
N SER A 235 -5.35 7.99 30.31
CA SER A 235 -5.02 9.02 29.31
C SER A 235 -5.87 8.93 28.06
N VAL A 236 -6.10 7.71 27.54
CA VAL A 236 -7.00 7.48 26.39
C VAL A 236 -8.45 7.82 26.74
N PHE A 237 -8.90 7.42 27.93
CA PHE A 237 -10.25 7.76 28.42
C PHE A 237 -10.48 9.26 28.50
N LYS A 238 -9.52 9.99 29.06
CA LYS A 238 -9.58 11.46 29.16
C LYS A 238 -9.61 12.11 27.77
N GLU A 239 -8.68 11.73 26.89
CA GLU A 239 -8.63 12.26 25.53
C GLU A 239 -9.93 12.01 24.77
N GLY A 240 -10.49 10.80 24.82
CA GLY A 240 -11.73 10.47 24.13
C GLY A 240 -12.95 11.26 24.62
N ASN A 241 -12.95 11.71 25.88
CA ASN A 241 -14.02 12.55 26.43
C ASN A 241 -13.82 14.06 26.17
N GLU A 242 -12.58 14.51 25.95
CA GLU A 242 -12.20 15.93 25.90
C GLU A 242 -11.54 16.32 24.57
N LEU A 243 -11.84 15.62 23.46
CA LEU A 243 -11.24 15.90 22.14
C LEU A 243 -11.21 17.39 21.81
N LYS A 244 -10.01 17.94 21.61
CA LYS A 244 -9.77 19.37 21.43
C LYS A 244 -9.29 19.68 20.00
N GLY A 245 -9.59 20.90 19.55
CA GLY A 245 -9.12 21.40 18.27
C GLY A 245 -9.39 20.43 17.12
N ASP A 246 -8.34 20.10 16.35
CA ASP A 246 -8.41 19.26 15.17
C ASP A 246 -8.34 17.74 15.46
N HIS A 247 -8.28 17.29 16.72
CA HIS A 247 -8.08 15.89 17.06
C HIS A 247 -9.10 14.95 16.40
N ARG A 248 -10.38 15.39 16.38
CA ARG A 248 -11.45 14.65 15.68
C ARG A 248 -11.20 14.55 14.17
N LEU A 249 -10.81 15.66 13.54
CA LEU A 249 -10.53 15.70 12.11
C LEU A 249 -9.31 14.85 11.76
N ILE A 250 -8.24 14.93 12.56
CA ILE A 250 -7.03 14.13 12.43
C ILE A 250 -7.36 12.64 12.56
N ALA A 251 -8.11 12.24 13.58
CA ALA A 251 -8.53 10.85 13.75
C ALA A 251 -9.35 10.35 12.56
N SER A 252 -10.29 11.15 12.05
CA SER A 252 -11.14 10.78 10.92
C SER A 252 -10.37 10.70 9.61
N PHE A 253 -9.42 11.62 9.36
CA PHE A 253 -8.60 11.62 8.14
C PHE A 253 -7.74 10.37 8.02
N TRP A 254 -7.16 9.90 9.13
CA TRP A 254 -6.33 8.69 9.16
C TRP A 254 -7.12 7.43 9.54
N ASP A 255 -8.47 7.44 9.48
CA ASP A 255 -9.27 6.25 9.79
C ASP A 255 -9.32 5.27 8.60
N CYS A 256 -8.18 4.73 8.25
CA CYS A 256 -8.02 3.73 7.21
C CYS A 256 -8.39 2.32 7.74
N ASN A 257 -9.66 2.14 8.15
CA ASN A 257 -10.17 0.88 8.66
C ASN A 257 -11.19 0.25 7.69
N PRO A 258 -10.80 -0.71 6.83
CA PRO A 258 -11.70 -1.36 5.89
C PRO A 258 -12.87 -2.11 6.58
N PHE A 259 -12.70 -2.46 7.85
CA PHE A 259 -13.71 -3.18 8.66
C PHE A 259 -14.70 -2.27 9.37
N ALA A 260 -14.63 -0.95 9.12
CA ALA A 260 -15.57 -0.02 9.74
C ALA A 260 -17.00 -0.31 9.28
N ILE A 261 -17.88 -0.59 10.24
CA ILE A 261 -19.30 -0.90 10.00
C ILE A 261 -20.17 0.01 10.84
N GLN A 262 -21.33 0.36 10.30
CA GLN A 262 -22.42 0.97 11.06
C GLN A 262 -23.47 -0.11 11.32
N ASP A 263 -23.81 -0.30 12.59
CA ASP A 263 -24.87 -1.19 13.01
C ASP A 263 -26.20 -0.41 13.05
N GLY A 264 -27.13 -0.81 12.21
CA GLY A 264 -28.49 -0.28 12.13
C GLY A 264 -29.53 -1.31 12.64
N GLY A 265 -29.16 -2.17 13.59
CA GLY A 265 -29.99 -3.24 14.13
C GLY A 265 -29.89 -4.49 13.27
N HIS A 266 -30.87 -4.74 12.40
CA HIS A 266 -30.83 -5.92 11.50
C HIS A 266 -29.93 -5.74 10.26
N LEU A 267 -29.44 -4.52 10.01
CA LEU A 267 -28.62 -4.19 8.85
C LEU A 267 -27.27 -3.64 9.32
N GLN A 268 -26.19 -4.23 8.80
CA GLN A 268 -24.83 -3.70 8.98
C GLN A 268 -24.35 -3.10 7.66
N TYR A 269 -23.94 -1.84 7.70
CA TYR A 269 -23.40 -1.12 6.54
C TYR A 269 -21.88 -0.98 6.70
N GLY A 270 -21.12 -1.46 5.72
CA GLY A 270 -19.68 -1.21 5.65
C GLY A 270 -19.38 0.19 5.15
N PHE A 271 -18.49 0.90 5.82
CA PHE A 271 -17.89 2.11 5.27
C PHE A 271 -16.77 1.74 4.31
N LYS A 272 -16.79 2.33 3.12
CA LYS A 272 -15.70 2.14 2.15
C LYS A 272 -14.51 3.01 2.56
N LYS A 273 -13.52 2.40 3.23
CA LYS A 273 -12.28 3.05 3.65
C LYS A 273 -11.08 2.27 3.11
N ILE A 274 -10.11 2.99 2.57
CA ILE A 274 -8.88 2.38 2.09
C ILE A 274 -8.00 1.89 3.26
N SER A 275 -7.10 0.95 2.97
CA SER A 275 -6.12 0.51 3.98
C SER A 275 -5.00 1.55 4.16
N PRO A 276 -4.27 1.55 5.31
CA PRO A 276 -3.15 2.46 5.50
C PRO A 276 -2.08 2.34 4.42
N GLY A 277 -1.82 1.12 3.93
CA GLY A 277 -0.88 0.90 2.83
C GLY A 277 -1.34 1.53 1.52
N ALA A 278 -2.63 1.42 1.19
CA ALA A 278 -3.21 2.06 0.01
C ALA A 278 -3.12 3.59 0.09
N HIS A 279 -3.37 4.18 1.27
CA HIS A 279 -3.22 5.62 1.48
C HIS A 279 -1.77 6.08 1.19
N TRP A 280 -0.77 5.39 1.75
CA TRP A 280 0.64 5.73 1.51
C TRP A 280 1.10 5.50 0.07
N LEU A 281 0.54 4.53 -0.64
CA LEU A 281 0.77 4.38 -2.10
C LEU A 281 0.09 5.51 -2.89
N GLY A 282 -1.07 5.97 -2.45
CA GLY A 282 -1.69 7.19 -3.01
C GLY A 282 -0.81 8.44 -2.80
N ILE A 283 -0.28 8.65 -1.59
CA ILE A 283 0.70 9.71 -1.29
C ILE A 283 1.94 9.59 -2.18
N THR A 284 2.41 8.36 -2.45
CA THR A 284 3.53 8.11 -3.39
C THR A 284 3.21 8.67 -4.78
N GLY A 285 2.00 8.44 -5.29
CA GLY A 285 1.54 9.00 -6.57
C GLY A 285 1.51 10.53 -6.58
N VAL A 286 0.98 11.14 -5.51
CA VAL A 286 0.96 12.60 -5.32
C VAL A 286 2.40 13.16 -5.34
N ALA A 287 3.32 12.50 -4.65
CA ALA A 287 4.73 12.93 -4.58
C ALA A 287 5.45 12.78 -5.94
N CYS A 288 5.27 11.65 -6.62
CA CYS A 288 5.84 11.43 -7.96
C CYS A 288 5.33 12.48 -8.98
N LEU A 289 4.02 12.78 -8.94
CA LEU A 289 3.43 13.80 -9.79
C LEU A 289 3.99 15.19 -9.49
N LYS A 290 4.02 15.60 -8.22
CA LYS A 290 4.56 16.91 -7.80
C LYS A 290 6.02 17.07 -8.15
N ALA A 291 6.83 16.01 -7.99
CA ALA A 291 8.27 16.02 -8.30
C ALA A 291 8.57 15.75 -9.79
N ASN A 292 7.54 15.61 -10.63
CA ASN A 292 7.68 15.29 -12.06
C ASN A 292 8.61 14.10 -12.33
N LYS A 293 8.45 13.01 -11.52
CA LYS A 293 9.21 11.78 -11.71
C LYS A 293 8.84 11.12 -13.02
N ASP A 294 9.84 10.60 -13.76
CA ASP A 294 9.61 9.80 -14.95
C ASP A 294 9.00 8.42 -14.61
N PHE A 295 8.72 7.62 -15.64
CA PHE A 295 8.12 6.31 -15.48
C PHE A 295 9.01 5.36 -14.68
N GLU A 296 10.31 5.34 -14.99
CA GLU A 296 11.33 4.46 -14.44
C GLU A 296 11.59 4.77 -12.96
N GLU A 297 11.72 6.04 -12.61
CA GLU A 297 11.83 6.47 -11.21
C GLU A 297 10.56 6.12 -10.44
N THR A 298 9.40 6.35 -11.03
CA THR A 298 8.10 6.11 -10.39
C THR A 298 7.89 4.63 -10.09
N ILE A 299 8.13 3.72 -11.03
CA ILE A 299 7.96 2.28 -10.77
C ILE A 299 8.95 1.79 -9.70
N ARG A 300 10.18 2.32 -9.68
CA ARG A 300 11.17 2.03 -8.64
C ARG A 300 10.68 2.46 -7.26
N ILE A 301 10.13 3.68 -7.13
CA ILE A 301 9.64 4.22 -5.86
C ILE A 301 8.43 3.40 -5.37
N TYR A 302 7.47 3.11 -6.23
CA TYR A 302 6.31 2.28 -5.88
C TYR A 302 6.71 0.87 -5.45
N THR A 303 7.72 0.29 -6.10
CA THR A 303 8.22 -1.05 -5.74
C THR A 303 8.91 -1.03 -4.39
N ALA A 304 9.81 -0.08 -4.14
CA ALA A 304 10.46 0.08 -2.84
C ALA A 304 9.44 0.30 -1.72
N MET A 305 8.43 1.15 -1.97
CA MET A 305 7.34 1.43 -1.03
C MET A 305 6.53 0.16 -0.73
N SER A 306 6.03 -0.53 -1.75
CA SER A 306 5.12 -1.67 -1.58
C SER A 306 5.80 -2.87 -0.92
N VAL A 307 7.06 -3.15 -1.24
CA VAL A 307 7.90 -4.17 -0.60
C VAL A 307 8.10 -3.83 0.88
N THR A 308 8.42 -2.58 1.19
CA THR A 308 8.59 -2.12 2.59
C THR A 308 7.30 -2.21 3.38
N LEU A 309 6.15 -1.86 2.78
CA LEU A 309 4.84 -1.98 3.41
C LEU A 309 4.53 -3.43 3.81
N MET A 310 4.78 -4.40 2.94
CA MET A 310 4.55 -5.80 3.27
C MET A 310 5.44 -6.27 4.43
N ASP A 311 6.74 -5.94 4.41
CA ASP A 311 7.67 -6.28 5.49
C ASP A 311 7.28 -5.61 6.81
N ALA A 312 6.81 -4.36 6.76
CA ALA A 312 6.31 -3.63 7.93
C ALA A 312 5.07 -4.31 8.54
N PHE A 313 4.14 -4.78 7.72
CA PHE A 313 2.99 -5.56 8.20
C PHE A 313 3.41 -6.90 8.79
N ILE A 314 4.32 -7.63 8.17
CA ILE A 314 4.83 -8.90 8.70
C ILE A 314 5.44 -8.71 10.10
N CYS A 315 6.32 -7.71 10.24
CA CYS A 315 6.98 -7.41 11.51
C CYS A 315 6.00 -6.91 12.59
N CYS A 316 5.07 -6.04 12.21
CA CYS A 316 4.02 -5.53 13.10
C CYS A 316 3.08 -6.66 13.58
N TRP A 317 2.63 -7.52 12.67
CA TRP A 317 1.72 -8.63 12.97
C TRP A 317 2.36 -9.72 13.82
N ASP A 318 3.67 -9.96 13.66
CA ASP A 318 4.41 -10.84 14.57
C ASP A 318 4.28 -10.39 16.03
N GLU A 319 4.52 -9.12 16.32
CA GLU A 319 4.39 -8.62 17.68
C GLU A 319 2.94 -8.55 18.16
N LYS A 320 2.00 -8.17 17.29
CA LYS A 320 0.58 -8.09 17.66
C LYS A 320 0.08 -9.40 18.26
N TYR A 321 0.32 -10.50 17.57
CA TYR A 321 -0.16 -11.82 18.01
C TYR A 321 0.75 -12.50 19.03
N ARG A 322 1.98 -12.02 19.20
CA ARG A 322 2.86 -12.45 20.29
C ARG A 322 2.49 -11.79 21.62
N SER A 323 2.26 -10.47 21.61
CA SER A 323 1.87 -9.73 22.82
C SER A 323 0.40 -9.89 23.19
N ASN A 324 -0.47 -10.06 22.21
CA ASN A 324 -1.93 -10.22 22.37
C ASN A 324 -2.58 -9.18 23.27
N ARG A 325 -2.05 -7.94 23.32
CA ARG A 325 -2.49 -6.92 24.26
C ARG A 325 -3.95 -6.49 24.03
N ILE A 326 -4.66 -6.33 25.15
CA ILE A 326 -6.02 -5.77 25.24
C ILE A 326 -6.11 -4.37 24.58
N ARG A 327 -7.26 -4.05 23.99
CA ARG A 327 -7.56 -2.73 23.41
C ARG A 327 -8.03 -1.73 24.49
N PRO A 328 -7.83 -0.40 24.27
CA PRO A 328 -8.34 0.65 25.16
C PRO A 328 -9.84 0.52 25.43
N GLU A 329 -10.66 0.31 24.40
CA GLU A 329 -12.10 0.11 24.55
C GLU A 329 -12.43 -0.96 25.59
N THR A 330 -11.80 -2.13 25.47
CA THR A 330 -12.03 -3.23 26.38
C THR A 330 -11.55 -2.92 27.80
N ALA A 331 -10.37 -2.30 27.95
CA ALA A 331 -9.81 -1.95 29.25
C ALA A 331 -10.64 -0.87 29.96
N ILE A 332 -11.00 0.20 29.24
CA ILE A 332 -11.77 1.33 29.80
C ILE A 332 -13.17 0.86 30.20
N ARG A 333 -13.85 0.07 29.36
CA ARG A 333 -15.19 -0.46 29.69
C ARG A 333 -15.19 -1.36 30.92
N LYS A 334 -14.12 -2.14 31.10
CA LYS A 334 -14.02 -3.05 32.26
C LYS A 334 -13.66 -2.35 33.57
N PHE A 335 -12.83 -1.31 33.53
CA PHE A 335 -12.17 -0.80 34.74
C PHE A 335 -12.49 0.67 35.05
N MET A 336 -13.13 1.41 34.13
CA MET A 336 -13.40 2.86 34.31
C MET A 336 -14.86 3.23 34.03
N ASN A 337 -15.35 3.02 32.81
CA ASN A 337 -16.70 3.37 32.40
C ASN A 337 -17.29 2.33 31.42
N PRO A 338 -18.24 1.50 31.84
CA PRO A 338 -18.85 0.46 31.00
C PRO A 338 -19.54 0.98 29.73
N GLN A 339 -19.92 2.25 29.70
CA GLN A 339 -20.62 2.88 28.55
C GLN A 339 -19.66 3.61 27.60
N TRP A 340 -18.36 3.66 27.91
CA TRP A 340 -17.42 4.37 27.07
C TRP A 340 -17.27 3.70 25.69
N THR A 341 -17.20 4.54 24.67
CA THR A 341 -16.95 4.12 23.28
C THR A 341 -15.82 4.97 22.69
N PRO A 342 -14.88 4.36 21.95
CA PRO A 342 -13.88 5.13 21.23
C PRO A 342 -14.51 5.94 20.11
N LEU A 343 -13.83 7.00 19.66
CA LEU A 343 -14.23 7.79 18.49
C LEU A 343 -14.19 6.95 17.21
N LEU A 344 -13.17 6.10 17.06
CA LEU A 344 -13.01 5.20 15.93
C LEU A 344 -13.34 3.76 16.33
N GLN A 345 -13.91 3.00 15.39
CA GLN A 345 -14.16 1.59 15.62
C GLN A 345 -12.84 0.84 15.86
N THR A 346 -12.81 0.07 16.95
CA THR A 346 -11.68 -0.79 17.31
C THR A 346 -11.46 -1.86 16.23
N PRO A 347 -10.26 -1.94 15.60
CA PRO A 347 -9.99 -2.94 14.58
C PRO A 347 -9.86 -4.36 15.18
N PRO A 348 -10.19 -5.43 14.40
CA PRO A 348 -10.28 -6.80 14.90
C PRO A 348 -8.91 -7.52 14.97
N PHE A 349 -7.98 -6.98 15.75
CA PHE A 349 -6.66 -7.57 16.03
C PHE A 349 -6.05 -6.95 17.31
N PRO A 350 -5.04 -7.62 17.93
CA PRO A 350 -4.40 -7.15 19.14
C PRO A 350 -3.86 -5.72 19.03
N GLU A 351 -3.77 -5.06 20.18
CA GLU A 351 -3.50 -3.62 20.21
C GLU A 351 -2.05 -3.28 19.84
N TYR A 352 -1.04 -3.96 20.41
CA TYR A 352 0.38 -3.58 20.37
C TYR A 352 1.17 -4.32 19.29
N PRO A 353 2.06 -3.60 18.56
CA PRO A 353 2.20 -2.15 18.43
C PRO A 353 1.13 -1.55 17.53
N SER A 354 1.08 -0.21 17.43
CA SER A 354 0.16 0.48 16.52
C SER A 354 0.53 0.24 15.06
N GLY A 355 -0.39 -0.39 14.30
CA GLY A 355 -0.16 -0.66 12.87
C GLY A 355 0.06 0.60 12.06
N HIS A 356 -0.77 1.64 12.26
CA HIS A 356 -0.60 2.94 11.58
C HIS A 356 0.77 3.56 11.88
N SER A 357 1.25 3.48 13.14
CA SER A 357 2.56 4.01 13.50
C SER A 357 3.69 3.30 12.75
N VAL A 358 3.65 1.96 12.70
CA VAL A 358 4.66 1.16 11.99
C VAL A 358 4.65 1.47 10.49
N ILE A 359 3.48 1.38 9.86
CA ILE A 359 3.30 1.53 8.42
C ILE A 359 3.64 2.95 7.97
N SER A 360 3.10 3.96 8.66
CA SER A 360 3.32 5.35 8.27
C SER A 360 4.78 5.78 8.44
N THR A 361 5.44 5.35 9.52
CA THR A 361 6.86 5.70 9.72
C THR A 361 7.75 5.00 8.70
N ALA A 362 7.52 3.71 8.41
CA ALA A 362 8.26 3.01 7.37
C ALA A 362 8.08 3.67 5.99
N SER A 363 6.85 4.08 5.67
CA SER A 363 6.53 4.80 4.42
C SER A 363 7.24 6.15 4.34
N ALA A 364 7.22 6.92 5.44
CA ALA A 364 7.89 8.21 5.48
C ALA A 364 9.40 8.10 5.26
N ILE A 365 10.06 7.08 5.81
CA ILE A 365 11.48 6.80 5.57
C ILE A 365 11.76 6.57 4.08
N ILE A 366 10.94 5.76 3.41
CA ILE A 366 11.10 5.50 1.97
C ILE A 366 10.91 6.79 1.16
N LEU A 367 9.80 7.51 1.38
CA LEU A 367 9.51 8.72 0.61
C LEU A 367 10.52 9.84 0.89
N THR A 368 10.94 10.01 2.14
CA THR A 368 11.98 11.00 2.49
C THR A 368 13.29 10.70 1.77
N HIS A 369 13.66 9.43 1.59
CA HIS A 369 14.84 9.06 0.82
C HIS A 369 14.78 9.54 -0.64
N TYR A 370 13.61 9.38 -1.30
CA TYR A 370 13.48 9.71 -2.72
C TYR A 370 13.16 11.19 -3.01
N PHE A 371 12.56 11.90 -2.06
CA PHE A 371 12.04 13.25 -2.27
C PHE A 371 12.68 14.32 -1.36
N GLY A 372 13.41 13.90 -0.32
CA GLY A 372 14.05 14.80 0.64
C GLY A 372 13.23 15.07 1.90
N GLU A 373 13.92 15.62 2.93
CA GLU A 373 13.37 15.83 4.28
C GLU A 373 12.20 16.85 4.32
N ASN A 374 12.28 17.90 3.50
CA ASN A 374 11.36 19.05 3.53
C ASN A 374 10.46 19.06 2.28
N PHE A 375 9.90 17.90 1.91
CA PHE A 375 9.02 17.80 0.77
C PHE A 375 7.58 18.12 1.21
N GLU A 376 7.19 19.38 1.01
CA GLU A 376 5.81 19.81 1.25
C GLU A 376 4.88 19.22 0.18
N TYR A 377 3.71 18.72 0.57
CA TYR A 377 2.72 18.22 -0.36
C TYR A 377 1.31 18.34 0.21
N ARG A 378 0.33 18.34 -0.69
CA ARG A 378 -1.09 18.28 -0.35
C ARG A 378 -1.58 16.84 -0.56
N ASP A 379 -1.89 16.18 0.53
CA ASP A 379 -2.52 14.86 0.50
C ASP A 379 -3.99 15.00 0.10
N SER A 380 -4.31 14.49 -1.07
CA SER A 380 -5.67 14.48 -1.65
C SER A 380 -6.22 13.05 -1.83
N VAL A 381 -5.55 12.04 -1.29
CA VAL A 381 -5.90 10.64 -1.49
C VAL A 381 -7.32 10.34 -1.00
N GLU A 382 -7.70 10.87 0.16
CA GLU A 382 -9.01 10.64 0.77
C GLU A 382 -10.15 11.52 0.18
N VAL A 383 -9.83 12.44 -0.75
CA VAL A 383 -10.86 13.32 -1.34
C VAL A 383 -11.91 12.52 -2.12
N SER A 384 -11.49 11.49 -2.86
CA SER A 384 -12.41 10.60 -3.58
C SER A 384 -13.33 9.78 -2.65
N TYR A 385 -13.00 9.73 -1.36
CA TYR A 385 -13.76 9.01 -0.33
C TYR A 385 -14.50 9.97 0.62
N GLY A 386 -14.58 11.26 0.26
CA GLY A 386 -15.40 12.27 0.94
C GLY A 386 -14.71 13.01 2.08
N LEU A 387 -13.40 12.88 2.25
CA LEU A 387 -12.64 13.63 3.25
C LEU A 387 -11.89 14.80 2.62
N PRO A 388 -11.71 15.93 3.35
CA PRO A 388 -10.95 17.06 2.83
C PRO A 388 -9.46 16.71 2.70
N SER A 389 -8.78 17.33 1.73
CA SER A 389 -7.33 17.22 1.62
C SER A 389 -6.62 17.88 2.79
N ARG A 390 -5.41 17.39 3.13
CA ARG A 390 -4.53 17.97 4.15
C ARG A 390 -3.17 18.32 3.55
N THR A 391 -2.51 19.35 4.07
CA THR A 391 -1.17 19.76 3.64
C THR A 391 -0.16 19.41 4.72
N PHE A 392 0.95 18.80 4.31
CA PHE A 392 2.06 18.43 5.19
C PHE A 392 3.37 19.01 4.66
N ARG A 393 4.24 19.47 5.56
CA ARG A 393 5.56 20.01 5.23
C ARG A 393 6.58 18.93 4.95
N SER A 394 6.30 17.69 5.37
CA SER A 394 7.16 16.52 5.15
C SER A 394 6.38 15.22 5.33
N PHE A 395 6.93 14.11 4.83
CA PHE A 395 6.37 12.77 5.06
C PHE A 395 6.47 12.37 6.55
N ASN A 396 7.50 12.83 7.25
CA ASN A 396 7.66 12.59 8.69
C ASN A 396 6.57 13.29 9.50
N GLU A 397 6.16 14.51 9.14
CA GLU A 397 5.03 15.20 9.77
C GLU A 397 3.72 14.42 9.56
N ALA A 398 3.45 13.97 8.35
CA ALA A 398 2.27 13.15 8.05
C ALA A 398 2.27 11.82 8.81
N ALA A 399 3.42 11.14 8.91
CA ALA A 399 3.55 9.90 9.66
C ALA A 399 3.35 10.10 11.17
N ALA A 400 3.83 11.19 11.72
CA ALA A 400 3.60 11.55 13.12
C ALA A 400 2.12 11.82 13.40
N GLU A 401 1.43 12.54 12.48
CA GLU A 401 -0.01 12.78 12.58
C GLU A 401 -0.81 11.47 12.44
N ALA A 402 -0.46 10.60 11.49
CA ALA A 402 -1.07 9.29 11.33
C ALA A 402 -0.90 8.41 12.58
N ALA A 403 0.25 8.47 13.23
CA ALA A 403 0.52 7.73 14.45
C ALA A 403 -0.33 8.24 15.63
N ILE A 404 -0.33 9.55 15.92
CA ILE A 404 -1.08 10.13 17.03
C ILE A 404 -2.59 10.08 16.82
N SER A 405 -3.06 10.05 15.58
CA SER A 405 -4.48 9.92 15.23
C SER A 405 -5.16 8.73 15.92
N ARG A 406 -4.40 7.68 16.21
CA ARG A 406 -4.91 6.45 16.84
C ARG A 406 -5.17 6.61 18.32
N PHE A 407 -4.42 7.51 18.99
CA PHE A 407 -4.69 7.94 20.36
C PHE A 407 -5.95 8.80 20.41
N TYR A 408 -6.06 9.79 19.53
CA TYR A 408 -7.26 10.62 19.40
C TYR A 408 -8.51 9.79 19.06
N GLY A 409 -8.32 8.75 18.24
CA GLY A 409 -9.36 7.78 17.90
C GLY A 409 -9.79 6.87 19.05
N GLY A 410 -9.04 6.83 20.15
CA GLY A 410 -9.36 6.02 21.34
C GLY A 410 -9.06 4.53 21.17
N ILE A 411 -8.22 4.13 20.22
CA ILE A 411 -8.01 2.70 19.87
C ILE A 411 -6.58 2.19 20.11
N HIS A 412 -5.65 3.06 20.51
CA HIS A 412 -4.29 2.71 20.86
C HIS A 412 -3.79 3.46 22.10
N PHE A 413 -2.94 2.82 22.89
CA PHE A 413 -2.17 3.43 23.97
C PHE A 413 -0.91 4.11 23.42
N MET A 414 -0.37 5.10 24.14
CA MET A 414 0.78 5.88 23.67
C MET A 414 2.06 5.04 23.48
N ASP A 415 2.31 4.06 24.34
CA ASP A 415 3.48 3.17 24.20
C ASP A 415 3.43 2.33 22.93
N ALA A 416 2.23 1.91 22.48
CA ALA A 416 2.07 1.23 21.19
C ALA A 416 2.37 2.15 20.00
N ILE A 417 2.04 3.42 20.13
CA ILE A 417 2.29 4.45 19.10
C ILE A 417 3.79 4.68 18.99
N THR A 418 4.45 5.00 20.09
CA THR A 418 5.89 5.30 20.13
C THR A 418 6.73 4.10 19.68
N ASN A 419 6.48 2.91 20.26
CA ASN A 419 7.21 1.71 19.89
C ASN A 419 6.89 1.25 18.45
N GLY A 420 5.69 1.55 17.95
CA GLY A 420 5.32 1.34 16.55
C GLY A 420 6.10 2.23 15.59
N GLN A 421 6.30 3.51 15.93
CA GLN A 421 7.13 4.41 15.15
C GLN A 421 8.60 3.94 15.11
N ASP A 422 9.16 3.52 16.24
CA ASP A 422 10.52 2.98 16.31
C ASP A 422 10.68 1.70 15.48
N GLN A 423 9.70 0.80 15.52
CA GLN A 423 9.69 -0.41 14.69
C GLN A 423 9.63 -0.03 13.20
N GLY A 424 8.71 0.86 12.81
CA GLY A 424 8.55 1.31 11.43
C GLY A 424 9.81 1.97 10.87
N LYS A 425 10.49 2.79 11.68
CA LYS A 425 11.78 3.40 11.32
C LYS A 425 12.82 2.33 10.99
N LYS A 426 13.01 1.36 11.86
CA LYS A 426 13.99 0.27 11.66
C LYS A 426 13.68 -0.56 10.41
N VAL A 427 12.40 -0.88 10.16
CA VAL A 427 11.99 -1.61 8.96
C VAL A 427 12.26 -0.79 7.69
N GLY A 428 11.88 0.49 7.67
CA GLY A 428 12.12 1.39 6.52
C GLY A 428 13.60 1.56 6.20
N GLU A 429 14.43 1.82 7.22
CA GLU A 429 15.89 1.95 7.07
C GLU A 429 16.53 0.64 6.56
N TRP A 430 16.07 -0.51 7.05
CA TRP A 430 16.54 -1.81 6.60
C TRP A 430 16.17 -2.09 5.15
N ALA A 431 14.92 -1.85 4.77
CA ALA A 431 14.47 -2.03 3.39
C ALA A 431 15.29 -1.15 2.42
N LEU A 432 15.52 0.12 2.75
CA LEU A 432 16.38 1.00 1.96
C LEU A 432 17.81 0.46 1.82
N LYS A 433 18.38 -0.08 2.90
CA LYS A 433 19.72 -0.67 2.87
C LYS A 433 19.82 -1.87 1.92
N LYS A 434 18.74 -2.64 1.78
CA LYS A 434 18.69 -3.85 0.93
C LYS A 434 18.39 -3.54 -0.54
N ILE A 435 17.51 -2.57 -0.80
CA ILE A 435 16.97 -2.30 -2.15
C ILE A 435 17.85 -1.32 -2.94
N LYS A 436 18.75 -0.59 -2.29
CA LYS A 436 19.65 0.39 -2.93
C LYS A 436 20.57 -0.17 -3.98
#